data_a3d48676c5d98dc10c2d258c638baf32
#
_entry.id   a3d48676c5d98dc10c2d258c638baf32
#
_cell.length_a   1.000
_cell.length_b   1.000
_cell.length_c   1.000
_cell.angle_alpha   90.00
_cell.angle_beta   90.00
_cell.angle_gamma   90.00
#
_symmetry.space_group_name_H-M   'P 1'
#
loop_
_entity.id
_entity.type
_entity.pdbx_description
1 polymer ?
#
loop_
_entity_poly.entity_id
_entity_poly.type
_entity_poly.pdbx_seq_one_letter_code
_entity_poly.pdbx_strand_id
1 'polypeptide(L)'
;MRYTNFEFTLYKPKARMQYIIIIGAFQAVVALWLLQFRERKTSSNYLFIFLISAIAVHLTIKFVIFTFVPDQSIRLQMNTFISVCYGPLIYLYTLSKTRKGFSVGRKWYLFIPLFILMIAYFTVSCVFIILNRVDEKLLYVYNTFSLVLLFAINLYYPLKSILIINKSKTLERVEFNIIKRISVCILMMECILVLTKIALFFYPEKIQEINVLIRSVSYFLLLVICLLIIKKNISTELRKAPENNNKNTLGNADIDIDTETPFLNTMDYEVKFGELWQKMDEIVKQQQLFRNCDLNLDELASQTKINKYQISEMLNGYKNKPFYRYINEYRIEDFKNRVENTIQKNENINFLSLAYEAGFKSKSSFNRYFKEIIGKTPSEYYKTSLKNSLKLQVD
;
A
#
# COMPACT_ATOMS: atom_id res chain seq x y z
N MET A 1 3.63 -3.94 -65.46
CA MET A 1 3.21 -4.41 -64.13
C MET A 1 4.24 -4.00 -63.09
N ARG A 2 3.96 -2.93 -62.32
CA ARG A 2 4.83 -2.47 -61.22
C ARG A 2 4.36 -3.19 -59.94
N TYR A 3 5.17 -4.05 -59.39
CA TYR A 3 4.96 -4.61 -58.05
C TYR A 3 5.33 -3.52 -57.05
N THR A 4 4.32 -2.99 -56.33
CA THR A 4 4.48 -2.15 -55.16
C THR A 4 4.91 -3.05 -54.02
N ASN A 5 6.19 -2.96 -53.64
CA ASN A 5 6.71 -3.51 -52.41
C ASN A 5 6.01 -2.83 -51.21
N PHE A 6 5.10 -3.53 -50.57
CA PHE A 6 4.59 -3.16 -49.27
C PHE A 6 5.71 -3.47 -48.26
N GLU A 7 6.63 -2.52 -48.05
CA GLU A 7 7.53 -2.55 -46.91
C GLU A 7 6.67 -2.45 -45.64
N PHE A 8 6.48 -3.57 -44.98
CA PHE A 8 6.08 -3.60 -43.59
C PHE A 8 7.17 -2.85 -42.81
N THR A 9 6.98 -1.55 -42.60
CA THR A 9 7.81 -0.74 -41.68
C THR A 9 7.74 -1.38 -40.32
N LEU A 10 8.71 -2.20 -39.98
CA LEU A 10 8.99 -2.71 -38.63
C LEU A 10 8.95 -1.52 -37.67
N TYR A 11 7.90 -1.48 -36.87
CA TYR A 11 7.59 -0.46 -35.87
C TYR A 11 8.83 -0.22 -35.02
N LYS A 12 9.45 0.99 -35.22
CA LYS A 12 10.76 1.32 -34.66
C LYS A 12 10.79 1.11 -33.14
N PRO A 13 11.79 0.42 -32.57
CA PRO A 13 11.90 0.14 -31.13
C PRO A 13 11.83 1.41 -30.23
N LYS A 14 12.14 2.57 -30.81
CA LYS A 14 12.02 3.91 -30.22
C LYS A 14 10.58 4.19 -29.74
N ALA A 15 9.56 3.89 -30.54
CA ALA A 15 8.17 4.18 -30.21
C ALA A 15 7.68 3.35 -29.02
N ARG A 16 8.03 2.06 -28.95
CA ARG A 16 7.61 1.17 -27.84
C ARG A 16 8.11 1.65 -26.48
N MET A 17 9.35 2.14 -26.41
CA MET A 17 9.93 2.59 -25.14
C MET A 17 9.32 3.92 -24.66
N GLN A 18 8.97 4.84 -25.57
CA GLN A 18 8.25 6.08 -25.23
C GLN A 18 6.90 5.78 -24.58
N TYR A 19 6.13 4.81 -25.09
CA TYR A 19 4.84 4.42 -24.48
C TYR A 19 5.00 3.88 -23.05
N ILE A 20 6.01 3.04 -22.80
CA ILE A 20 6.28 2.52 -21.46
C ILE A 20 6.62 3.66 -20.49
N ILE A 21 7.42 4.62 -20.91
CA ILE A 21 7.83 5.79 -20.11
C ILE A 21 6.62 6.68 -19.81
N ILE A 22 5.77 6.98 -20.82
CA ILE A 22 4.55 7.80 -20.64
C ILE A 22 3.59 7.13 -19.67
N ILE A 23 3.28 5.85 -19.88
CA ILE A 23 2.39 5.09 -18.99
C ILE A 23 2.92 5.14 -17.55
N GLY A 24 4.24 4.98 -17.39
CA GLY A 24 4.88 5.05 -16.08
C GLY A 24 4.79 6.41 -15.41
N ALA A 25 5.07 7.46 -16.15
CA ALA A 25 4.97 8.83 -15.65
C ALA A 25 3.52 9.16 -15.25
N PHE A 26 2.55 8.83 -16.10
CA PHE A 26 1.12 9.02 -15.81
C PHE A 26 0.69 8.27 -14.56
N GLN A 27 1.05 6.98 -14.45
CA GLN A 27 0.72 6.17 -13.28
C GLN A 27 1.36 6.72 -12.00
N ALA A 28 2.58 7.23 -12.05
CA ALA A 28 3.24 7.84 -10.91
C ALA A 28 2.52 9.14 -10.48
N VAL A 29 2.05 9.95 -11.43
CA VAL A 29 1.25 11.15 -11.14
C VAL A 29 -0.09 10.78 -10.49
N VAL A 30 -0.81 9.77 -11.02
CA VAL A 30 -2.04 9.26 -10.41
C VAL A 30 -1.79 8.74 -9.01
N ALA A 31 -0.68 8.03 -8.78
CA ALA A 31 -0.30 7.55 -7.46
C ALA A 31 -0.03 8.68 -6.47
N LEU A 32 0.63 9.77 -6.91
CA LEU A 32 0.84 10.98 -6.10
C LEU A 32 -0.49 11.63 -5.74
N TRP A 33 -1.37 11.80 -6.71
CA TRP A 33 -2.69 12.38 -6.51
C TRP A 33 -3.48 11.58 -5.45
N LEU A 34 -3.55 10.25 -5.58
CA LEU A 34 -4.20 9.37 -4.61
C LEU A 34 -3.60 9.45 -3.20
N LEU A 35 -2.28 9.68 -3.10
CA LEU A 35 -1.60 9.83 -1.80
C LEU A 35 -1.85 11.18 -1.15
N GLN A 36 -2.14 12.25 -1.92
CA GLN A 36 -2.39 13.59 -1.39
C GLN A 36 -3.74 13.71 -0.68
N PHE A 37 -4.75 12.94 -1.10
CA PHE A 37 -6.10 12.97 -0.50
C PHE A 37 -6.20 12.25 0.85
N ARG A 38 -5.11 11.81 1.43
CA ARG A 38 -5.09 11.14 2.73
C ARG A 38 -5.12 12.16 3.86
N GLU A 39 -6.14 12.11 4.72
CA GLU A 39 -6.37 13.06 5.82
C GLU A 39 -5.29 13.05 6.92
N ARG A 40 -4.62 11.91 7.17
CA ARG A 40 -3.55 11.80 8.18
C ARG A 40 -2.22 11.42 7.55
N LYS A 41 -1.35 12.40 7.37
CA LYS A 41 0.01 12.21 6.85
C LYS A 41 0.98 11.95 8.01
N THR A 42 1.33 10.70 8.25
CA THR A 42 2.44 10.36 9.16
C THR A 42 3.79 10.60 8.48
N SER A 43 4.87 10.81 9.25
CA SER A 43 6.23 10.98 8.70
C SER A 43 6.65 9.84 7.76
N SER A 44 6.19 8.61 8.00
CA SER A 44 6.42 7.48 7.11
C SER A 44 5.66 7.56 5.78
N ASN A 45 4.48 8.19 5.74
CA ASN A 45 3.72 8.37 4.49
C ASN A 45 4.41 9.35 3.55
N TYR A 46 5.05 10.40 4.09
CA TYR A 46 5.85 11.34 3.28
C TYR A 46 7.00 10.64 2.55
N LEU A 47 7.61 9.61 3.13
CA LEU A 47 8.68 8.86 2.46
C LEU A 47 8.18 8.10 1.22
N PHE A 48 6.96 7.57 1.23
CA PHE A 48 6.36 7.01 0.01
C PHE A 48 5.99 8.08 -1.00
N ILE A 49 5.49 9.24 -0.56
CA ILE A 49 5.24 10.37 -1.45
C ILE A 49 6.56 10.77 -2.14
N PHE A 50 7.66 10.91 -1.40
CA PHE A 50 8.97 11.20 -1.97
C PHE A 50 9.46 10.12 -2.93
N LEU A 51 9.26 8.83 -2.61
CA LEU A 51 9.65 7.74 -3.51
C LEU A 51 8.88 7.79 -4.83
N ILE A 52 7.56 7.99 -4.80
CA ILE A 52 6.74 8.09 -6.01
C ILE A 52 7.05 9.37 -6.77
N SER A 53 7.27 10.50 -6.08
CA SER A 53 7.71 11.76 -6.70
C SER A 53 9.03 11.59 -7.43
N ALA A 54 10.00 10.90 -6.82
CA ALA A 54 11.29 10.60 -7.45
C ALA A 54 11.11 9.72 -8.71
N ILE A 55 10.23 8.71 -8.66
CA ILE A 55 9.90 7.89 -9.83
C ILE A 55 9.23 8.74 -10.93
N ALA A 56 8.26 9.58 -10.56
CA ALA A 56 7.57 10.45 -11.52
C ALA A 56 8.54 11.40 -12.21
N VAL A 57 9.40 12.09 -11.46
CA VAL A 57 10.43 13.00 -12.00
C VAL A 57 11.42 12.23 -12.87
N HIS A 58 11.88 11.05 -12.44
CA HIS A 58 12.77 10.21 -13.25
C HIS A 58 12.16 9.88 -14.60
N LEU A 59 10.95 9.37 -14.63
CA LEU A 59 10.27 8.98 -15.86
C LEU A 59 9.95 10.19 -16.74
N THR A 60 9.59 11.33 -16.16
CA THR A 60 9.37 12.58 -16.89
C THR A 60 10.66 13.08 -17.55
N ILE A 61 11.78 13.10 -16.83
CA ILE A 61 13.09 13.47 -17.41
C ILE A 61 13.44 12.52 -18.57
N LYS A 62 13.25 11.21 -18.38
CA LYS A 62 13.50 10.24 -19.45
C LYS A 62 12.59 10.45 -20.65
N PHE A 63 11.31 10.73 -20.41
CA PHE A 63 10.38 11.05 -21.49
C PHE A 63 10.85 12.28 -22.30
N VAL A 64 11.23 13.36 -21.63
CA VAL A 64 11.75 14.59 -22.27
C VAL A 64 13.01 14.27 -23.09
N ILE A 65 13.97 13.54 -22.54
CA ILE A 65 15.19 13.14 -23.24
C ILE A 65 14.87 12.30 -24.49
N PHE A 66 14.00 11.30 -24.35
CA PHE A 66 13.63 10.43 -25.47
C PHE A 66 12.88 11.17 -26.59
N THR A 67 12.12 12.21 -26.24
CA THR A 67 11.28 12.96 -27.18
C THR A 67 12.09 14.06 -27.89
N PHE A 68 12.82 14.84 -27.10
CA PHE A 68 13.40 16.11 -27.61
C PHE A 68 14.90 16.04 -27.89
N VAL A 69 15.66 15.11 -27.28
CA VAL A 69 17.11 15.01 -27.54
C VAL A 69 17.36 14.18 -28.81
N PRO A 70 17.96 14.74 -29.89
CA PRO A 70 18.21 14.02 -31.14
C PRO A 70 19.34 12.99 -31.01
N ASP A 71 20.33 13.24 -30.14
CA ASP A 71 21.50 12.39 -29.99
C ASP A 71 21.16 11.03 -29.35
N GLN A 72 21.60 9.95 -29.99
CA GLN A 72 21.28 8.59 -29.60
C GLN A 72 22.11 8.14 -28.39
N SER A 73 23.36 8.59 -28.27
CA SER A 73 24.24 8.24 -27.16
C SER A 73 23.70 8.79 -25.85
N ILE A 74 23.23 10.04 -25.83
CA ILE A 74 22.57 10.65 -24.65
C ILE A 74 21.30 9.87 -24.31
N ARG A 75 20.43 9.61 -25.29
CA ARG A 75 19.16 8.92 -25.04
C ARG A 75 19.34 7.53 -24.43
N LEU A 76 20.26 6.73 -24.97
CA LEU A 76 20.44 5.33 -24.63
C LEU A 76 21.47 5.08 -23.52
N GLN A 77 22.41 5.98 -23.31
CA GLN A 77 23.54 5.72 -22.40
C GLN A 77 23.52 6.61 -21.15
N MET A 78 23.12 7.90 -21.26
CA MET A 78 23.21 8.81 -20.11
C MET A 78 22.31 8.38 -18.95
N ASN A 79 22.93 8.12 -17.80
CA ASN A 79 22.25 7.78 -16.57
C ASN A 79 21.60 9.02 -15.94
N THR A 80 20.45 8.84 -15.29
CA THR A 80 19.82 9.90 -14.48
C THR A 80 20.29 9.81 -13.03
N PHE A 81 20.35 10.93 -12.34
CA PHE A 81 20.81 11.03 -10.95
C PHE A 81 19.74 10.58 -9.93
N ILE A 82 18.45 10.60 -10.29
CA ILE A 82 17.33 10.45 -9.35
C ILE A 82 17.25 9.05 -8.75
N SER A 83 17.59 8.01 -9.51
CA SER A 83 17.47 6.62 -9.07
C SER A 83 18.33 6.29 -7.84
N VAL A 84 19.36 7.10 -7.54
CA VAL A 84 20.20 6.92 -6.34
C VAL A 84 19.43 7.09 -5.02
N CYS A 85 18.29 7.79 -5.02
CA CYS A 85 17.50 8.00 -3.81
C CYS A 85 16.56 6.84 -3.45
N TYR A 86 16.34 5.87 -4.35
CA TYR A 86 15.37 4.78 -4.11
C TYR A 86 15.77 3.90 -2.92
N GLY A 87 17.03 3.47 -2.87
CA GLY A 87 17.57 2.70 -1.76
C GLY A 87 17.47 3.43 -0.42
N PRO A 88 18.00 4.66 -0.28
CA PRO A 88 17.85 5.47 0.92
C PRO A 88 16.41 5.70 1.36
N LEU A 89 15.48 5.97 0.45
CA LEU A 89 14.07 6.20 0.80
C LEU A 89 13.41 4.96 1.40
N ILE A 90 13.60 3.77 0.81
CA ILE A 90 13.05 2.53 1.38
C ILE A 90 13.72 2.17 2.71
N TYR A 91 15.00 2.47 2.87
CA TYR A 91 15.71 2.28 4.14
C TYR A 91 15.18 3.21 5.25
N LEU A 92 14.99 4.49 4.96
CA LEU A 92 14.39 5.44 5.90
C LEU A 92 12.97 5.03 6.28
N TYR A 93 12.19 4.56 5.29
CA TYR A 93 10.87 4.00 5.55
C TYR A 93 10.93 2.80 6.50
N THR A 94 11.86 1.89 6.27
CA THR A 94 12.08 0.73 7.15
C THR A 94 12.41 1.16 8.58
N LEU A 95 13.31 2.14 8.75
CA LEU A 95 13.66 2.66 10.07
C LEU A 95 12.48 3.34 10.76
N SER A 96 11.66 4.09 10.02
CA SER A 96 10.47 4.75 10.58
C SER A 96 9.40 3.78 11.08
N LYS A 97 9.40 2.55 10.56
CA LYS A 97 8.45 1.49 10.95
C LYS A 97 9.00 0.53 12.02
N THR A 98 10.32 0.46 12.16
CA THR A 98 10.95 -0.51 13.08
C THR A 98 11.54 0.13 14.34
N ARG A 99 11.71 1.46 14.36
CA ARG A 99 12.31 2.18 15.50
C ARG A 99 11.36 3.23 16.05
N LYS A 100 10.95 3.10 17.30
CA LYS A 100 10.18 4.11 18.04
C LYS A 100 10.98 5.44 18.11
N GLY A 101 10.31 6.57 17.92
CA GLY A 101 10.94 7.89 18.01
C GLY A 101 11.95 8.23 16.89
N PHE A 102 11.95 7.49 15.77
CA PHE A 102 12.85 7.75 14.65
C PHE A 102 12.48 9.05 13.91
N SER A 103 13.41 9.99 13.86
CA SER A 103 13.29 11.22 13.07
C SER A 103 14.03 11.09 11.73
N VAL A 104 13.28 11.25 10.63
CA VAL A 104 13.81 11.16 9.26
C VAL A 104 14.86 12.25 9.00
N GLY A 105 14.63 13.48 9.51
CA GLY A 105 15.50 14.63 9.28
C GLY A 105 16.94 14.45 9.78
N ARG A 106 17.16 13.63 10.82
CA ARG A 106 18.53 13.35 11.31
C ARG A 106 19.42 12.60 10.32
N LYS A 107 18.83 12.03 9.27
CA LYS A 107 19.53 11.21 8.27
C LYS A 107 19.57 11.85 6.88
N TRP A 108 19.47 13.16 6.78
CA TRP A 108 19.48 13.91 5.52
C TRP A 108 20.75 13.65 4.67
N TYR A 109 21.88 13.35 5.31
CA TYR A 109 23.15 13.04 4.66
C TYR A 109 23.09 11.84 3.71
N LEU A 110 22.08 10.98 3.83
CA LEU A 110 21.85 9.86 2.90
C LEU A 110 21.53 10.34 1.47
N PHE A 111 21.15 11.61 1.32
CA PHE A 111 20.86 12.22 0.02
C PHE A 111 22.04 13.02 -0.55
N ILE A 112 23.19 13.09 0.15
CA ILE A 112 24.41 13.73 -0.40
C ILE A 112 24.77 13.15 -1.78
N PRO A 113 24.76 11.82 -2.02
CA PRO A 113 25.04 11.26 -3.34
C PRO A 113 24.07 11.74 -4.43
N LEU A 114 22.80 12.00 -4.08
CA LEU A 114 21.83 12.57 -5.02
C LEU A 114 22.24 13.96 -5.48
N PHE A 115 22.66 14.83 -4.55
CA PHE A 115 23.11 16.19 -4.89
C PHE A 115 24.39 16.17 -5.72
N ILE A 116 25.36 15.30 -5.39
CA ILE A 116 26.60 15.14 -6.17
C ILE A 116 26.27 14.72 -7.60
N LEU A 117 25.45 13.68 -7.80
CA LEU A 117 25.07 13.21 -9.12
C LEU A 117 24.20 14.23 -9.87
N MET A 118 23.36 14.98 -9.16
CA MET A 118 22.54 16.04 -9.75
C MET A 118 23.45 17.14 -10.34
N ILE A 119 24.42 17.64 -9.57
CA ILE A 119 25.38 18.63 -10.05
C ILE A 119 26.19 18.09 -11.23
N ALA A 120 26.74 16.89 -11.14
CA ALA A 120 27.48 16.25 -12.23
C ALA A 120 26.63 16.10 -13.49
N TYR A 121 25.38 15.67 -13.36
CA TYR A 121 24.45 15.52 -14.48
C TYR A 121 24.20 16.84 -15.21
N PHE A 122 23.89 17.91 -14.47
CA PHE A 122 23.64 19.21 -15.06
C PHE A 122 24.92 19.82 -15.66
N THR A 123 26.09 19.66 -15.01
CA THR A 123 27.37 20.11 -15.56
C THR A 123 27.66 19.45 -16.91
N VAL A 124 27.55 18.12 -17.00
CA VAL A 124 27.76 17.39 -18.28
C VAL A 124 26.75 17.82 -19.32
N SER A 125 25.47 17.97 -18.92
CA SER A 125 24.43 18.43 -19.85
C SER A 125 24.70 19.86 -20.38
N CYS A 126 25.12 20.77 -19.51
CA CYS A 126 25.50 22.13 -19.91
C CYS A 126 26.70 22.13 -20.90
N VAL A 127 27.73 21.32 -20.64
CA VAL A 127 28.90 21.20 -21.54
C VAL A 127 28.43 20.71 -22.93
N PHE A 128 27.56 19.74 -23.02
CA PHE A 128 27.04 19.25 -24.33
C PHE A 128 26.23 20.32 -25.07
N ILE A 129 25.45 21.12 -24.33
CA ILE A 129 24.69 22.24 -24.92
C ILE A 129 25.64 23.32 -25.45
N ILE A 130 26.65 23.72 -24.64
CA ILE A 130 27.60 24.78 -24.99
C ILE A 130 28.45 24.34 -26.20
N LEU A 131 28.96 23.11 -26.23
CA LEU A 131 29.79 22.59 -27.30
C LEU A 131 28.98 22.21 -28.55
N ASN A 132 27.66 22.17 -28.44
CA ASN A 132 26.74 21.68 -29.47
C ASN A 132 27.14 20.30 -30.04
N ARG A 133 27.80 19.50 -29.23
CA ARG A 133 28.22 18.13 -29.53
C ARG A 133 28.37 17.29 -28.26
N VAL A 134 28.25 15.98 -28.41
CA VAL A 134 28.49 15.05 -27.32
C VAL A 134 29.97 14.71 -27.21
N ASP A 135 30.59 14.96 -26.09
CA ASP A 135 31.90 14.45 -25.77
C ASP A 135 31.77 13.05 -25.17
N GLU A 136 32.08 12.04 -25.99
CA GLU A 136 31.95 10.62 -25.61
C GLU A 136 32.81 10.24 -24.39
N LYS A 137 34.00 10.84 -24.27
CA LYS A 137 34.87 10.59 -23.13
C LYS A 137 34.27 11.11 -21.81
N LEU A 138 33.75 12.34 -21.87
CA LEU A 138 33.07 12.94 -20.70
C LEU A 138 31.81 12.14 -20.32
N LEU A 139 31.03 11.73 -21.32
CA LEU A 139 29.84 10.89 -21.12
C LEU A 139 30.20 9.54 -20.50
N TYR A 140 31.27 8.91 -20.97
CA TYR A 140 31.76 7.65 -20.44
C TYR A 140 32.18 7.78 -18.95
N VAL A 141 32.96 8.82 -18.61
CA VAL A 141 33.41 9.09 -17.23
C VAL A 141 32.22 9.32 -16.33
N TYR A 142 31.25 10.16 -16.73
CA TYR A 142 30.03 10.41 -15.97
C TYR A 142 29.22 9.12 -15.77
N ASN A 143 29.00 8.36 -16.82
CA ASN A 143 28.21 7.13 -16.74
C ASN A 143 28.86 6.07 -15.84
N THR A 144 30.19 5.93 -15.89
CA THR A 144 30.92 4.99 -15.06
C THR A 144 30.85 5.41 -13.59
N PHE A 145 31.09 6.68 -13.28
CA PHE A 145 30.97 7.21 -11.94
C PHE A 145 29.55 7.06 -11.37
N SER A 146 28.55 7.49 -12.12
CA SER A 146 27.15 7.39 -11.72
C SER A 146 26.71 5.95 -11.50
N LEU A 147 27.15 5.03 -12.38
CA LEU A 147 26.82 3.61 -12.30
C LEU A 147 27.36 2.97 -11.01
N VAL A 148 28.63 3.21 -10.69
CA VAL A 148 29.25 2.66 -9.47
C VAL A 148 28.50 3.15 -8.22
N LEU A 149 28.19 4.45 -8.17
CA LEU A 149 27.50 5.04 -7.04
C LEU A 149 26.05 4.54 -6.90
N LEU A 150 25.32 4.46 -8.01
CA LEU A 150 23.97 3.92 -8.07
C LEU A 150 23.93 2.47 -7.59
N PHE A 151 24.81 1.64 -8.15
CA PHE A 151 24.90 0.23 -7.80
C PHE A 151 25.19 0.03 -6.30
N ALA A 152 26.23 0.69 -5.78
CA ALA A 152 26.60 0.56 -4.37
C ALA A 152 25.45 0.94 -3.42
N ILE A 153 24.77 2.04 -3.69
CA ILE A 153 23.70 2.58 -2.84
C ILE A 153 22.43 1.71 -2.94
N ASN A 154 21.98 1.39 -4.15
CA ASN A 154 20.77 0.61 -4.35
C ASN A 154 20.95 -0.89 -4.06
N LEU A 155 22.17 -1.38 -3.95
CA LEU A 155 22.44 -2.71 -3.40
C LEU A 155 22.42 -2.69 -1.86
N TYR A 156 23.15 -1.77 -1.25
CA TYR A 156 23.36 -1.73 0.20
C TYR A 156 22.08 -1.45 1.00
N TYR A 157 21.32 -0.38 0.66
CA TYR A 157 20.18 0.03 1.48
C TYR A 157 18.98 -0.91 1.41
N PRO A 158 18.57 -1.46 0.26
CA PRO A 158 17.51 -2.46 0.20
C PRO A 158 17.89 -3.76 0.92
N LEU A 159 19.12 -4.25 0.78
CA LEU A 159 19.60 -5.42 1.54
C LEU A 159 19.53 -5.16 3.04
N LYS A 160 20.01 -4.01 3.50
CA LYS A 160 19.95 -3.61 4.90
C LYS A 160 18.51 -3.49 5.39
N SER A 161 17.58 -3.01 4.57
CA SER A 161 16.16 -2.96 4.88
C SER A 161 15.58 -4.36 5.09
N ILE A 162 15.89 -5.32 4.21
CA ILE A 162 15.47 -6.72 4.34
C ILE A 162 16.02 -7.34 5.62
N LEU A 163 17.30 -7.11 5.94
CA LEU A 163 17.92 -7.62 7.17
C LEU A 163 17.25 -7.07 8.44
N ILE A 164 16.88 -5.77 8.44
CA ILE A 164 16.19 -5.14 9.58
C ILE A 164 14.81 -5.73 9.77
N ILE A 165 13.99 -5.84 8.71
CA ILE A 165 12.63 -6.37 8.83
C ILE A 165 12.62 -7.83 9.26
N ASN A 166 13.57 -8.66 8.80
CA ASN A 166 13.69 -10.06 9.21
C ASN A 166 14.03 -10.23 10.70
N LYS A 167 14.72 -9.26 11.30
CA LYS A 167 15.03 -9.23 12.74
C LYS A 167 13.92 -8.63 13.60
N SER A 168 12.98 -7.91 13.00
CA SER A 168 11.91 -7.22 13.72
C SER A 168 10.75 -8.16 14.03
N LYS A 169 10.50 -8.42 15.32
CA LYS A 169 9.36 -9.22 15.81
C LYS A 169 8.04 -8.43 15.88
N THR A 170 8.13 -7.10 15.86
CA THR A 170 6.98 -6.20 16.12
C THR A 170 6.40 -5.59 14.85
N LEU A 171 7.00 -5.84 13.69
CA LEU A 171 6.56 -5.23 12.44
C LEU A 171 5.29 -5.90 11.91
N GLU A 172 4.27 -5.10 11.61
CA GLU A 172 3.02 -5.55 11.01
C GLU A 172 3.27 -6.29 9.68
N ARG A 173 2.57 -7.41 9.46
CA ARG A 173 2.75 -8.27 8.27
C ARG A 173 2.58 -7.52 6.94
N VAL A 174 1.70 -6.50 6.91
CA VAL A 174 1.49 -5.66 5.71
C VAL A 174 2.73 -4.81 5.43
N GLU A 175 3.28 -4.18 6.48
CA GLU A 175 4.49 -3.36 6.37
C GLU A 175 5.72 -4.21 6.01
N PHE A 176 5.86 -5.39 6.60
CA PHE A 176 6.89 -6.36 6.25
C PHE A 176 6.86 -6.71 4.75
N ASN A 177 5.68 -7.09 4.25
CA ASN A 177 5.52 -7.51 2.86
C ASN A 177 5.81 -6.39 1.86
N ILE A 178 5.39 -5.15 2.13
CA ILE A 178 5.62 -4.04 1.20
C ILE A 178 7.08 -3.63 1.16
N ILE A 179 7.76 -3.54 2.31
CA ILE A 179 9.18 -3.23 2.37
C ILE A 179 9.98 -4.30 1.64
N LYS A 180 9.70 -5.58 1.90
CA LYS A 180 10.36 -6.70 1.24
C LYS A 180 10.18 -6.65 -0.28
N ARG A 181 8.95 -6.47 -0.77
CA ARG A 181 8.65 -6.45 -2.22
C ARG A 181 9.32 -5.27 -2.93
N ILE A 182 9.25 -4.06 -2.36
CA ILE A 182 9.91 -2.89 -2.96
C ILE A 182 11.42 -3.07 -2.97
N SER A 183 12.01 -3.54 -1.86
CA SER A 183 13.46 -3.82 -1.79
C SER A 183 13.88 -4.86 -2.82
N VAL A 184 13.11 -5.93 -3.00
CA VAL A 184 13.37 -6.95 -4.03
C VAL A 184 13.28 -6.35 -5.44
N CYS A 185 12.29 -5.51 -5.74
CA CYS A 185 12.20 -4.84 -7.05
C CYS A 185 13.45 -3.99 -7.34
N ILE A 186 13.95 -3.22 -6.35
CA ILE A 186 15.16 -2.42 -6.52
C ILE A 186 16.38 -3.33 -6.74
N LEU A 187 16.52 -4.41 -5.97
CA LEU A 187 17.61 -5.38 -6.14
C LEU A 187 17.55 -6.08 -7.51
N MET A 188 16.36 -6.41 -8.00
CA MET A 188 16.19 -6.97 -9.35
C MET A 188 16.66 -5.98 -10.44
N MET A 189 16.41 -4.68 -10.28
CA MET A 189 16.94 -3.67 -11.21
C MET A 189 18.47 -3.68 -11.24
N GLU A 190 19.13 -3.82 -10.08
CA GLU A 190 20.59 -3.88 -10.00
C GLU A 190 21.14 -5.20 -10.60
N CYS A 191 20.48 -6.33 -10.36
CA CYS A 191 20.85 -7.62 -11.00
C CYS A 191 20.78 -7.54 -12.54
N ILE A 192 19.69 -6.96 -13.07
CA ILE A 192 19.50 -6.76 -14.49
C ILE A 192 20.62 -5.89 -15.06
N LEU A 193 21.03 -4.86 -14.34
CA LEU A 193 22.11 -3.95 -14.74
C LEU A 193 23.45 -4.68 -14.83
N VAL A 194 23.78 -5.57 -13.87
CA VAL A 194 24.99 -6.41 -13.92
C VAL A 194 24.93 -7.38 -15.10
N LEU A 195 23.81 -8.10 -15.25
CA LEU A 195 23.62 -9.03 -16.36
C LEU A 195 23.77 -8.35 -17.73
N THR A 196 23.38 -7.07 -17.81
CA THR A 196 23.62 -6.26 -19.01
C THR A 196 25.08 -6.09 -19.32
N LYS A 197 25.85 -5.69 -18.32
CA LYS A 197 27.29 -5.46 -18.51
C LYS A 197 27.99 -6.74 -18.95
N ILE A 198 27.57 -7.87 -18.40
CA ILE A 198 28.04 -9.19 -18.84
C ILE A 198 27.62 -9.48 -20.28
N ALA A 199 26.35 -9.25 -20.64
CA ALA A 199 25.86 -9.48 -22.00
C ALA A 199 26.56 -8.59 -23.04
N LEU A 200 26.82 -7.32 -22.70
CA LEU A 200 27.54 -6.39 -23.57
C LEU A 200 29.03 -6.74 -23.73
N PHE A 201 29.64 -7.43 -22.76
CA PHE A 201 30.98 -7.93 -22.90
C PHE A 201 31.08 -9.04 -23.96
N PHE A 202 30.07 -9.92 -24.04
CA PHE A 202 30.04 -11.00 -25.02
C PHE A 202 29.45 -10.59 -26.39
N TYR A 203 28.54 -9.61 -26.42
CA TYR A 203 27.80 -9.19 -27.63
C TYR A 203 27.82 -7.66 -27.79
N PRO A 204 28.99 -7.02 -28.02
CA PRO A 204 29.11 -5.58 -28.09
C PRO A 204 28.33 -4.98 -29.26
N GLU A 205 28.13 -5.72 -30.36
CA GLU A 205 27.36 -5.29 -31.53
C GLU A 205 25.87 -5.09 -31.23
N LYS A 206 25.32 -5.73 -30.16
CA LYS A 206 23.91 -5.64 -29.77
C LYS A 206 23.64 -4.58 -28.71
N ILE A 207 24.56 -3.63 -28.50
CA ILE A 207 24.46 -2.64 -27.40
C ILE A 207 23.14 -1.86 -27.42
N GLN A 208 22.60 -1.54 -28.59
CA GLN A 208 21.36 -0.78 -28.70
C GLN A 208 20.13 -1.61 -28.27
N GLU A 209 20.01 -2.84 -28.76
CA GLU A 209 18.89 -3.73 -28.44
C GLU A 209 18.88 -4.10 -26.95
N ILE A 210 20.05 -4.45 -26.42
CA ILE A 210 20.24 -4.80 -25.01
C ILE A 210 19.88 -3.61 -24.12
N ASN A 211 20.35 -2.39 -24.41
CA ASN A 211 20.03 -1.20 -23.63
C ASN A 211 18.53 -0.87 -23.66
N VAL A 212 17.86 -1.00 -24.81
CA VAL A 212 16.41 -0.78 -24.92
C VAL A 212 15.64 -1.79 -24.08
N LEU A 213 15.97 -3.08 -24.18
CA LEU A 213 15.30 -4.14 -23.43
C LEU A 213 15.40 -3.90 -21.92
N ILE A 214 16.60 -3.61 -21.44
CA ILE A 214 16.87 -3.46 -20.00
C ILE A 214 16.19 -2.24 -19.42
N ARG A 215 16.26 -1.10 -20.12
CA ARG A 215 15.56 0.10 -19.68
C ARG A 215 14.05 -0.14 -19.64
N SER A 216 13.50 -0.87 -20.62
CA SER A 216 12.08 -1.23 -20.63
C SER A 216 11.71 -2.07 -19.40
N VAL A 217 12.52 -3.08 -19.06
CA VAL A 217 12.29 -3.91 -17.85
C VAL A 217 12.45 -3.08 -16.57
N SER A 218 13.47 -2.21 -16.51
CA SER A 218 13.66 -1.34 -15.34
C SER A 218 12.48 -0.38 -15.13
N TYR A 219 11.97 0.23 -16.19
CA TYR A 219 10.79 1.12 -16.12
C TYR A 219 9.54 0.34 -15.71
N PHE A 220 9.39 -0.90 -16.20
CA PHE A 220 8.30 -1.78 -15.77
C PHE A 220 8.39 -2.10 -14.25
N LEU A 221 9.58 -2.36 -13.72
CA LEU A 221 9.76 -2.56 -12.27
C LEU A 221 9.41 -1.30 -11.46
N LEU A 222 9.69 -0.10 -11.96
CA LEU A 222 9.23 1.14 -11.33
C LEU A 222 7.70 1.25 -11.30
N LEU A 223 7.01 0.82 -12.36
CA LEU A 223 5.54 0.72 -12.38
C LEU A 223 5.03 -0.24 -11.30
N VAL A 224 5.66 -1.39 -11.16
CA VAL A 224 5.31 -2.37 -10.11
C VAL A 224 5.47 -1.76 -8.73
N ILE A 225 6.53 -0.99 -8.46
CA ILE A 225 6.71 -0.28 -7.18
C ILE A 225 5.56 0.69 -6.93
N CYS A 226 5.16 1.50 -7.91
CA CYS A 226 4.00 2.40 -7.79
C CYS A 226 2.71 1.63 -7.47
N LEU A 227 2.43 0.52 -8.18
CA LEU A 227 1.26 -0.33 -7.93
C LEU A 227 1.25 -0.94 -6.53
N LEU A 228 2.40 -1.39 -6.02
CA LEU A 228 2.53 -1.92 -4.66
C LEU A 228 2.16 -0.86 -3.61
N ILE A 229 2.60 0.38 -3.80
CA ILE A 229 2.30 1.49 -2.88
C ILE A 229 0.82 1.88 -2.96
N ILE A 230 0.24 1.97 -4.17
CA ILE A 230 -1.19 2.23 -4.37
C ILE A 230 -2.03 1.14 -3.70
N LYS A 231 -1.72 -0.14 -3.97
CA LYS A 231 -2.42 -1.29 -3.37
C LYS A 231 -2.38 -1.25 -1.84
N LYS A 232 -1.22 -0.91 -1.26
CA LYS A 232 -1.11 -0.75 0.20
C LYS A 232 -2.06 0.34 0.70
N ASN A 233 -2.07 1.50 0.05
CA ASN A 233 -2.91 2.61 0.46
C ASN A 233 -4.40 2.26 0.39
N ILE A 234 -4.86 1.71 -0.73
CA ILE A 234 -6.25 1.26 -0.90
C ILE A 234 -6.61 0.22 0.17
N SER A 235 -5.75 -0.77 0.41
CA SER A 235 -6.01 -1.79 1.44
C SER A 235 -6.07 -1.21 2.85
N THR A 236 -5.31 -0.18 3.14
CA THR A 236 -5.32 0.50 4.43
C THR A 236 -6.60 1.34 4.59
N GLU A 237 -7.05 2.02 3.53
CA GLU A 237 -8.29 2.79 3.54
C GLU A 237 -9.54 1.89 3.61
N LEU A 238 -9.56 0.77 2.87
CA LEU A 238 -10.64 -0.20 2.97
C LEU A 238 -10.75 -0.85 4.35
N ARG A 239 -9.63 -0.97 5.08
CA ARG A 239 -9.65 -1.42 6.50
C ARG A 239 -10.12 -0.33 7.45
N LYS A 240 -9.97 0.95 7.07
CA LYS A 240 -10.41 2.12 7.85
C LYS A 240 -11.80 2.61 7.46
N ALA A 241 -12.29 2.24 6.28
CA ALA A 241 -13.57 2.71 5.73
C ALA A 241 -14.81 2.49 6.65
N PRO A 242 -14.83 1.59 7.64
CA PRO A 242 -15.88 1.58 8.64
C PRO A 242 -15.81 2.74 9.65
N GLU A 243 -14.67 3.47 9.73
CA GLU A 243 -14.45 4.46 10.79
C GLU A 243 -14.72 5.92 10.39
N ASN A 244 -14.84 6.23 9.08
CA ASN A 244 -14.69 7.61 8.62
C ASN A 244 -15.88 8.23 7.88
N ASN A 245 -17.07 7.62 7.86
CA ASN A 245 -18.23 8.30 7.23
C ASN A 245 -19.02 9.23 8.15
N ASN A 246 -18.53 9.57 9.36
CA ASN A 246 -19.21 10.50 10.27
C ASN A 246 -18.25 11.48 10.98
N LYS A 247 -17.20 11.98 10.29
CA LYS A 247 -16.40 13.11 10.81
C LYS A 247 -16.45 14.34 9.91
N ASN A 248 -17.64 14.78 9.57
CA ASN A 248 -17.85 16.16 9.13
C ASN A 248 -18.88 16.78 10.09
N THR A 249 -18.42 17.21 11.22
CA THR A 249 -18.85 18.39 12.01
C THR A 249 -18.27 18.31 13.41
N LEU A 250 -17.59 19.37 13.74
CA LEU A 250 -17.17 19.85 15.07
C LEU A 250 -15.69 19.64 15.47
N GLY A 251 -15.01 20.77 15.39
CA GLY A 251 -14.20 21.37 16.45
C GLY A 251 -12.90 20.67 16.84
N ASN A 252 -11.81 21.33 16.49
CA ASN A 252 -10.48 21.16 17.05
C ASN A 252 -10.51 20.97 18.57
N ALA A 253 -10.04 19.81 19.03
CA ALA A 253 -9.39 19.70 20.31
C ALA A 253 -8.28 18.65 20.13
N ASP A 254 -7.06 19.12 19.95
CA ASP A 254 -5.85 18.35 20.12
C ASP A 254 -5.83 17.86 21.57
N ILE A 255 -6.00 16.56 21.75
CA ILE A 255 -5.62 15.89 23.00
C ILE A 255 -4.67 14.78 22.57
N ASP A 256 -3.39 15.09 22.67
CA ASP A 256 -2.33 14.11 22.82
C ASP A 256 -2.66 13.28 24.07
N ILE A 257 -3.14 12.05 23.85
CA ILE A 257 -3.18 11.06 24.92
C ILE A 257 -1.97 10.15 24.71
N ASP A 258 -0.80 10.64 25.14
CA ASP A 258 0.22 9.82 25.75
C ASP A 258 -0.35 9.36 27.11
N THR A 259 -1.05 8.25 27.09
CA THR A 259 -1.32 7.50 28.31
C THR A 259 -0.71 6.13 28.13
N GLU A 260 0.49 5.98 28.69
CA GLU A 260 0.93 4.74 29.28
C GLU A 260 -0.14 4.35 30.33
N THR A 261 -1.15 3.56 29.90
CA THR A 261 -2.01 2.89 30.85
C THR A 261 -1.20 1.76 31.47
N PRO A 262 -1.02 1.74 32.79
CA PRO A 262 -0.50 0.57 33.50
C PRO A 262 -1.38 -0.63 33.13
N PHE A 263 -0.78 -1.80 32.93
CA PHE A 263 -1.50 -3.06 32.82
C PHE A 263 -2.33 -3.27 34.09
N LEU A 264 -3.58 -2.80 34.10
CA LEU A 264 -4.55 -3.15 35.11
C LEU A 264 -4.86 -4.63 34.93
N ASN A 265 -4.79 -5.38 36.05
CA ASN A 265 -5.15 -6.79 36.07
C ASN A 265 -6.62 -6.96 35.66
N THR A 266 -6.98 -8.10 35.08
CA THR A 266 -8.34 -8.43 34.62
C THR A 266 -9.38 -8.26 35.73
N MET A 267 -9.00 -8.48 36.99
CA MET A 267 -9.85 -8.23 38.19
C MET A 267 -10.21 -6.75 38.38
N ASP A 268 -9.31 -5.81 38.07
CA ASP A 268 -9.57 -4.37 38.21
C ASP A 268 -10.58 -3.88 37.19
N TYR A 269 -10.58 -4.46 35.99
CA TYR A 269 -11.55 -4.15 34.94
C TYR A 269 -12.96 -4.73 35.25
N GLU A 270 -13.05 -5.91 35.85
CA GLU A 270 -14.31 -6.52 36.27
C GLU A 270 -15.02 -5.66 37.34
N VAL A 271 -14.27 -5.21 38.34
CA VAL A 271 -14.79 -4.30 39.38
C VAL A 271 -15.20 -2.94 38.78
N LYS A 272 -14.42 -2.40 37.84
CA LYS A 272 -14.66 -1.08 37.25
C LYS A 272 -15.80 -1.07 36.25
N PHE A 273 -15.94 -2.10 35.44
CA PHE A 273 -16.81 -2.10 34.26
C PHE A 273 -17.88 -3.20 34.24
N GLY A 274 -17.89 -4.14 35.17
CA GLY A 274 -18.82 -5.28 35.16
C GLY A 274 -20.28 -4.85 35.06
N GLU A 275 -20.74 -3.97 35.94
CA GLU A 275 -22.12 -3.46 35.95
C GLU A 275 -22.46 -2.61 34.70
N LEU A 276 -21.54 -1.74 34.29
CA LEU A 276 -21.71 -0.92 33.10
C LEU A 276 -21.79 -1.78 31.84
N TRP A 277 -21.00 -2.85 31.78
CA TRP A 277 -21.06 -3.82 30.70
C TRP A 277 -22.40 -4.51 30.62
N GLN A 278 -22.89 -5.05 31.74
CA GLN A 278 -24.19 -5.74 31.80
C GLN A 278 -25.31 -4.79 31.35
N LYS A 279 -25.35 -3.58 31.88
CA LYS A 279 -26.34 -2.56 31.50
C LYS A 279 -26.30 -2.26 30.02
N MET A 280 -25.11 -2.04 29.43
CA MET A 280 -24.94 -1.75 28.01
C MET A 280 -25.40 -2.94 27.16
N ASP A 281 -24.97 -4.13 27.51
CA ASP A 281 -25.23 -5.37 26.78
C ASP A 281 -26.72 -5.70 26.76
N GLU A 282 -27.40 -5.53 27.89
CA GLU A 282 -28.85 -5.68 28.00
C GLU A 282 -29.62 -4.70 27.13
N ILE A 283 -29.24 -3.41 27.12
CA ILE A 283 -29.87 -2.39 26.29
C ILE A 283 -29.67 -2.74 24.80
N VAL A 284 -28.46 -3.12 24.40
CA VAL A 284 -28.16 -3.53 23.02
C VAL A 284 -29.02 -4.70 22.59
N LYS A 285 -29.22 -5.70 23.46
CA LYS A 285 -30.05 -6.89 23.20
C LYS A 285 -31.54 -6.56 23.15
N GLN A 286 -32.06 -5.96 24.23
CA GLN A 286 -33.49 -5.70 24.40
C GLN A 286 -34.04 -4.75 23.34
N GLN A 287 -33.30 -3.69 23.04
CA GLN A 287 -33.71 -2.70 22.03
C GLN A 287 -33.23 -3.08 20.63
N GLN A 288 -32.51 -4.20 20.47
CA GLN A 288 -31.99 -4.68 19.19
C GLN A 288 -31.20 -3.59 18.43
N LEU A 289 -30.45 -2.75 19.15
CA LEU A 289 -29.74 -1.62 18.58
C LEU A 289 -28.78 -2.03 17.47
N PHE A 290 -28.27 -3.26 17.48
CA PHE A 290 -27.41 -3.82 16.46
C PHE A 290 -28.07 -3.89 15.07
N ARG A 291 -29.40 -3.90 14.96
CA ARG A 291 -30.15 -3.88 13.68
C ARG A 291 -30.10 -2.52 12.98
N ASN A 292 -29.85 -1.44 13.72
CA ASN A 292 -29.59 -0.16 13.08
C ASN A 292 -28.25 -0.21 12.32
N CYS A 293 -28.33 -0.17 10.98
CA CYS A 293 -27.14 -0.26 10.11
C CYS A 293 -26.17 0.93 10.27
N ASP A 294 -26.65 2.07 10.81
CA ASP A 294 -25.89 3.30 11.03
C ASP A 294 -25.42 3.47 12.49
N LEU A 295 -25.70 2.48 13.36
CA LEU A 295 -25.27 2.51 14.77
C LEU A 295 -23.78 2.79 14.90
N ASN A 296 -23.45 3.82 15.63
CA ASN A 296 -22.08 4.23 15.96
C ASN A 296 -21.90 4.38 17.46
N LEU A 297 -20.66 4.66 17.89
CA LEU A 297 -20.32 4.75 19.31
C LEU A 297 -21.01 5.89 20.02
N ASP A 298 -21.25 7.03 19.34
CA ASP A 298 -21.93 8.19 19.92
C ASP A 298 -23.42 7.90 20.13
N GLU A 299 -24.05 7.22 19.19
CA GLU A 299 -25.44 6.79 19.28
C GLU A 299 -25.64 5.73 20.38
N LEU A 300 -24.73 4.74 20.46
CA LEU A 300 -24.73 3.77 21.55
C LEU A 300 -24.58 4.45 22.91
N ALA A 301 -23.69 5.45 23.03
CA ALA A 301 -23.51 6.23 24.24
C ALA A 301 -24.79 6.99 24.64
N SER A 302 -25.47 7.57 23.65
CA SER A 302 -26.75 8.26 23.85
C SER A 302 -27.84 7.31 24.34
N GLN A 303 -28.00 6.14 23.71
CA GLN A 303 -29.04 5.14 24.05
C GLN A 303 -28.78 4.49 25.41
N THR A 304 -27.54 4.21 25.75
CA THR A 304 -27.15 3.55 27.01
C THR A 304 -26.98 4.53 28.17
N LYS A 305 -26.90 5.83 27.90
CA LYS A 305 -26.54 6.90 28.85
C LYS A 305 -25.17 6.64 29.53
N ILE A 306 -24.27 5.98 28.82
CA ILE A 306 -22.89 5.71 29.25
C ILE A 306 -21.97 6.58 28.41
N ASN A 307 -20.94 7.19 29.01
CA ASN A 307 -19.99 8.01 28.29
C ASN A 307 -19.25 7.19 27.22
N LYS A 308 -19.13 7.72 26.00
CA LYS A 308 -18.48 7.04 24.86
C LYS A 308 -17.04 6.60 25.13
N TYR A 309 -16.29 7.36 25.94
CA TYR A 309 -14.94 7.00 26.33
C TYR A 309 -14.92 5.79 27.26
N GLN A 310 -15.89 5.69 28.19
CA GLN A 310 -16.07 4.54 29.05
C GLN A 310 -16.49 3.31 28.24
N ILE A 311 -17.39 3.46 27.26
CA ILE A 311 -17.75 2.36 26.34
C ILE A 311 -16.53 1.88 25.56
N SER A 312 -15.72 2.82 25.02
CA SER A 312 -14.51 2.49 24.28
C SER A 312 -13.47 1.79 25.14
N GLU A 313 -13.23 2.27 26.36
CA GLU A 313 -12.31 1.65 27.33
C GLU A 313 -12.79 0.26 27.74
N MET A 314 -14.08 0.11 28.03
CA MET A 314 -14.71 -1.15 28.39
C MET A 314 -14.62 -2.20 27.26
N LEU A 315 -14.92 -1.81 26.02
CA LEU A 315 -14.83 -2.71 24.87
C LEU A 315 -13.39 -3.11 24.58
N ASN A 316 -12.46 -2.16 24.54
CA ASN A 316 -11.07 -2.43 24.17
C ASN A 316 -10.24 -2.98 25.34
N GLY A 317 -10.43 -2.49 26.56
CA GLY A 317 -9.69 -2.89 27.75
C GLY A 317 -10.28 -4.14 28.41
N TYR A 318 -11.57 -4.12 28.77
CA TYR A 318 -12.20 -5.22 29.52
C TYR A 318 -12.58 -6.40 28.63
N LYS A 319 -13.20 -6.18 27.46
CA LYS A 319 -13.64 -7.27 26.56
C LYS A 319 -12.66 -7.56 25.43
N ASN A 320 -11.62 -6.77 25.25
CA ASN A 320 -10.63 -6.87 24.18
C ASN A 320 -11.26 -6.99 22.78
N LYS A 321 -12.35 -6.27 22.56
CA LYS A 321 -13.14 -6.28 21.31
C LYS A 321 -13.37 -4.86 20.83
N PRO A 322 -13.01 -4.49 19.58
CA PRO A 322 -13.43 -3.21 19.02
C PRO A 322 -14.94 -3.13 18.84
N PHE A 323 -15.52 -1.92 18.93
CA PHE A 323 -16.95 -1.64 18.85
C PHE A 323 -17.65 -2.37 17.69
N TYR A 324 -17.11 -2.28 16.49
CA TYR A 324 -17.74 -2.92 15.32
C TYR A 324 -17.72 -4.45 15.39
N ARG A 325 -16.71 -5.06 16.01
CA ARG A 325 -16.70 -6.50 16.23
C ARG A 325 -17.81 -6.91 17.21
N TYR A 326 -17.96 -6.18 18.30
CA TYR A 326 -19.00 -6.39 19.29
C TYR A 326 -20.40 -6.34 18.66
N ILE A 327 -20.72 -5.27 17.92
CA ILE A 327 -22.03 -5.13 17.25
C ILE A 327 -22.23 -6.18 16.15
N ASN A 328 -21.20 -6.49 15.36
CA ASN A 328 -21.35 -7.48 14.29
C ASN A 328 -21.46 -8.92 14.80
N GLU A 329 -20.98 -9.25 15.99
CA GLU A 329 -21.26 -10.53 16.62
C GLU A 329 -22.78 -10.70 16.86
N TYR A 330 -23.48 -9.68 17.33
CA TYR A 330 -24.94 -9.69 17.46
C TYR A 330 -25.66 -9.80 16.12
N ARG A 331 -25.21 -9.06 15.13
CA ARG A 331 -25.79 -9.13 13.77
C ARG A 331 -25.64 -10.51 13.14
N ILE A 332 -24.51 -11.16 13.34
CA ILE A 332 -24.27 -12.52 12.85
C ILE A 332 -25.16 -13.53 13.59
N GLU A 333 -25.33 -13.37 14.90
CA GLU A 333 -26.21 -14.25 15.67
C GLU A 333 -27.69 -14.07 15.26
N ASP A 334 -28.17 -12.83 15.09
CA ASP A 334 -29.51 -12.53 14.58
C ASP A 334 -29.73 -13.11 13.17
N PHE A 335 -28.72 -13.00 12.29
CA PHE A 335 -28.74 -13.61 10.97
C PHE A 335 -28.88 -15.15 11.05
N LYS A 336 -28.10 -15.81 11.91
CA LYS A 336 -28.19 -17.28 12.11
C LYS A 336 -29.58 -17.70 12.55
N ASN A 337 -30.14 -17.02 13.56
CA ASN A 337 -31.49 -17.29 14.07
C ASN A 337 -32.55 -17.13 12.98
N ARG A 338 -32.42 -16.12 12.12
CA ARG A 338 -33.32 -15.92 10.98
C ARG A 338 -33.18 -17.02 9.93
N VAL A 339 -31.97 -17.45 9.61
CA VAL A 339 -31.72 -18.59 8.70
C VAL A 339 -32.38 -19.86 9.24
N GLU A 340 -32.20 -20.18 10.54
CA GLU A 340 -32.79 -21.35 11.18
C GLU A 340 -34.32 -21.31 11.15
N ASN A 341 -34.92 -20.16 11.47
CA ASN A 341 -36.35 -19.95 11.40
C ASN A 341 -36.92 -20.12 9.97
N THR A 342 -36.18 -19.63 8.96
CA THR A 342 -36.61 -19.76 7.53
C THR A 342 -36.49 -21.22 7.07
N ILE A 343 -35.47 -21.96 7.51
CA ILE A 343 -35.37 -23.42 7.25
C ILE A 343 -36.53 -24.16 7.85
N GLN A 344 -36.92 -23.89 9.10
CA GLN A 344 -38.03 -24.53 9.79
C GLN A 344 -39.39 -24.28 9.08
N LYS A 345 -39.56 -23.11 8.47
CA LYS A 345 -40.75 -22.72 7.72
C LYS A 345 -40.78 -23.21 6.27
N ASN A 346 -39.73 -23.89 5.78
CA ASN A 346 -39.52 -24.28 4.40
C ASN A 346 -39.66 -23.12 3.38
N GLU A 347 -39.23 -21.91 3.77
CA GLU A 347 -39.28 -20.74 2.91
C GLU A 347 -37.95 -20.58 2.12
N ASN A 348 -38.06 -19.91 0.95
CA ASN A 348 -36.88 -19.61 0.15
C ASN A 348 -35.97 -18.58 0.85
N ILE A 349 -34.69 -18.91 0.96
CA ILE A 349 -33.73 -18.07 1.68
C ILE A 349 -33.05 -17.06 0.73
N ASN A 350 -33.20 -15.78 1.06
CA ASN A 350 -32.41 -14.70 0.48
C ASN A 350 -31.39 -14.18 1.53
N PHE A 351 -30.16 -14.69 1.46
CA PHE A 351 -29.10 -14.29 2.41
C PHE A 351 -28.85 -12.79 2.50
N LEU A 352 -29.01 -12.06 1.39
CA LEU A 352 -28.75 -10.64 1.35
C LEU A 352 -29.85 -9.87 2.08
N SER A 353 -31.10 -10.25 1.91
CA SER A 353 -32.24 -9.69 2.65
C SER A 353 -32.07 -9.90 4.15
N LEU A 354 -31.83 -11.14 4.57
CA LEU A 354 -31.63 -11.48 5.98
C LEU A 354 -30.42 -10.75 6.60
N ALA A 355 -29.35 -10.52 5.82
CA ALA A 355 -28.20 -9.77 6.29
C ALA A 355 -28.53 -8.28 6.49
N TYR A 356 -29.32 -7.65 5.59
CA TYR A 356 -29.79 -6.28 5.76
C TYR A 356 -30.74 -6.14 6.96
N GLU A 357 -31.64 -7.05 7.15
CA GLU A 357 -32.54 -7.11 8.31
C GLU A 357 -31.80 -7.28 9.63
N ALA A 358 -30.66 -7.99 9.62
CA ALA A 358 -29.77 -8.13 10.76
C ALA A 358 -28.90 -6.86 11.01
N GLY A 359 -29.03 -5.81 10.16
CA GLY A 359 -28.37 -4.53 10.32
C GLY A 359 -27.06 -4.36 9.55
N PHE A 360 -26.71 -5.24 8.62
CA PHE A 360 -25.56 -5.02 7.75
C PHE A 360 -25.89 -4.01 6.64
N LYS A 361 -24.96 -3.06 6.39
CA LYS A 361 -25.11 -2.03 5.34
C LYS A 361 -24.71 -2.51 3.95
N SER A 362 -23.92 -3.58 3.84
CA SER A 362 -23.43 -4.10 2.56
C SER A 362 -23.12 -5.60 2.58
N LYS A 363 -23.28 -6.26 1.42
CA LYS A 363 -22.92 -7.67 1.20
C LYS A 363 -21.45 -7.96 1.53
N SER A 364 -20.55 -7.05 1.18
CA SER A 364 -19.11 -7.23 1.41
C SER A 364 -18.75 -7.20 2.91
N SER A 365 -19.36 -6.28 3.67
CA SER A 365 -19.22 -6.21 5.12
C SER A 365 -19.76 -7.46 5.79
N PHE A 366 -20.99 -7.90 5.44
CA PHE A 366 -21.59 -9.12 5.93
C PHE A 366 -20.71 -10.35 5.69
N ASN A 367 -20.32 -10.63 4.45
CA ASN A 367 -19.52 -11.80 4.10
C ASN A 367 -18.17 -11.82 4.84
N ARG A 368 -17.54 -10.65 5.01
CA ARG A 368 -16.28 -10.53 5.74
C ARG A 368 -16.43 -10.91 7.20
N TYR A 369 -17.38 -10.27 7.92
CA TYR A 369 -17.59 -10.54 9.35
C TYR A 369 -18.15 -11.93 9.61
N PHE A 370 -19.02 -12.44 8.73
CA PHE A 370 -19.52 -13.80 8.84
C PHE A 370 -18.37 -14.81 8.78
N LYS A 371 -17.48 -14.70 7.78
CA LYS A 371 -16.33 -15.58 7.66
C LYS A 371 -15.33 -15.41 8.80
N GLU A 372 -15.15 -14.18 9.30
CA GLU A 372 -14.25 -13.90 10.43
C GLU A 372 -14.75 -14.49 11.75
N ILE A 373 -16.06 -14.43 12.02
CA ILE A 373 -16.68 -14.86 13.28
C ILE A 373 -16.98 -16.36 13.26
N ILE A 374 -17.54 -16.88 12.17
CA ILE A 374 -18.01 -18.27 12.05
C ILE A 374 -16.96 -19.21 11.43
N GLY A 375 -15.95 -18.67 10.73
CA GLY A 375 -14.93 -19.46 10.04
C GLY A 375 -15.34 -20.02 8.68
N LYS A 376 -16.64 -19.92 8.32
CA LYS A 376 -17.24 -20.44 7.07
C LYS A 376 -17.94 -19.31 6.32
N THR A 377 -18.22 -19.52 5.02
CA THR A 377 -19.08 -18.61 4.27
C THR A 377 -20.56 -18.81 4.65
N PRO A 378 -21.44 -17.80 4.45
CA PRO A 378 -22.88 -17.93 4.69
C PRO A 378 -23.51 -19.13 3.97
N SER A 379 -23.11 -19.38 2.72
CA SER A 379 -23.61 -20.50 1.92
C SER A 379 -23.16 -21.87 2.45
N GLU A 380 -21.93 -21.98 2.95
CA GLU A 380 -21.40 -23.20 3.59
C GLU A 380 -22.11 -23.48 4.92
N TYR A 381 -22.33 -22.42 5.70
CA TYR A 381 -23.09 -22.52 6.95
C TYR A 381 -24.51 -23.03 6.71
N TYR A 382 -25.24 -22.43 5.77
CA TYR A 382 -26.60 -22.84 5.41
C TYR A 382 -26.69 -24.32 4.98
N LYS A 383 -25.78 -24.76 4.09
CA LYS A 383 -25.73 -26.17 3.69
C LYS A 383 -25.55 -27.13 4.87
N THR A 384 -24.76 -26.72 5.84
CA THR A 384 -24.51 -27.51 7.08
C THR A 384 -25.76 -27.53 7.96
N SER A 385 -26.42 -26.38 8.16
CA SER A 385 -27.64 -26.26 8.98
C SER A 385 -28.80 -27.03 8.35
N LEU A 386 -28.98 -26.97 7.01
CA LEU A 386 -30.00 -27.73 6.30
C LEU A 386 -29.82 -29.24 6.45
N LYS A 387 -28.57 -29.73 6.34
CA LYS A 387 -28.26 -31.16 6.53
C LYS A 387 -28.54 -31.64 7.95
N ASN A 388 -28.34 -30.78 8.95
CA ASN A 388 -28.61 -31.12 10.35
C ASN A 388 -30.11 -31.13 10.64
N SER A 389 -30.90 -30.18 10.10
CA SER A 389 -32.36 -30.16 10.28
C SER A 389 -33.06 -31.36 9.60
N LEU A 390 -32.56 -31.81 8.43
CA LEU A 390 -33.11 -33.01 7.76
C LEU A 390 -32.81 -34.31 8.52
N LYS A 391 -31.69 -34.39 9.28
CA LYS A 391 -31.38 -35.56 10.11
C LYS A 391 -32.29 -35.65 11.34
N LEU A 392 -32.62 -34.50 11.95
CA LEU A 392 -33.53 -34.43 13.11
C LEU A 392 -35.01 -34.73 12.80
N GLN A 393 -35.38 -34.78 11.53
CA GLN A 393 -36.75 -35.15 11.04
C GLN A 393 -36.90 -36.65 10.70
N VAL A 394 -35.79 -37.38 10.67
CA VAL A 394 -35.74 -38.81 10.29
C VAL A 394 -35.53 -39.72 11.50
N ASP A 395 -35.11 -39.16 12.65
CA ASP A 395 -35.05 -39.84 13.98
C ASP A 395 -36.32 -39.50 14.76
#